data_c4c0e78c13efc9bc1b58d8c753ea5e80
#
_entry.id   c4c0e78c13efc9bc1b58d8c753ea5e80
#
_cell.length_a   1.000
_cell.length_b   1.000
_cell.length_c   1.000
_cell.angle_alpha   90.00
_cell.angle_beta   90.00
_cell.angle_gamma   90.00
#
_symmetry.space_group_name_H-M   'P 1'
#
loop_
_entity.id
_entity.type
_entity.pdbx_description
1 polymer ?
#
loop_
_entity_poly.entity_id
_entity_poly.type
_entity_poly.pdbx_seq_one_letter_code
_entity_poly.pdbx_strand_id
1 'polypeptide(L)'
;DNPDAPQASFFYTEYIAKNGNQRPVIFSFNGGPGSASLWLHMGVLGPKVIKVPSNASDDGSPPYKIVDNKLSPLSEADLVFIDPIGTGYSRAIGCHTGEEFWGVNEDPKIIAEFIRRWITDNKRWNSPRYILGESYGGIRGPLLVSELRSGSITPIEVNGLLMVAPASDYQYLVFHPGNNSPHYGFLPSYAATAYYHDKVDTDKSLAEFYIDSKNFSLNEYGPALLKGTRISSEEKNDIMKKYSYFTGLSMRFVEDFDMRVDASSFRKELLRDEGYSVGRLDSRYKNTDYMAGGQYSDTDVSSEGFMSAYVTAIHTWFADIGVEMDMLYQSGDSDVYFSWKHPTQWKGNDFGYVNTVPHIARAQRYNKDFKVYVSCGLYDLATPCFTAENFMYDNSVDMDRVVFSEFEAGHMMYNHQPSFDRFLKEVREFILND
;
A
#
# COMPACT_ATOMS: atom_id res chain seq x y z
N ASP A 1 12.08 9.70 -35.93
CA ASP A 1 11.28 9.81 -34.72
C ASP A 1 10.68 11.21 -34.64
N ASN A 2 9.36 11.30 -34.56
CA ASN A 2 8.67 12.57 -34.37
C ASN A 2 8.50 12.79 -32.85
N PRO A 3 9.17 13.81 -32.24
CA PRO A 3 9.07 14.06 -30.81
C PRO A 3 7.66 14.49 -30.36
N ASP A 4 6.81 14.89 -31.29
CA ASP A 4 5.42 15.26 -31.04
C ASP A 4 4.45 14.07 -31.17
N ALA A 5 4.94 12.88 -31.58
CA ALA A 5 4.11 11.68 -31.66
C ALA A 5 3.79 11.14 -30.25
N PRO A 6 2.59 10.58 -30.05
CA PRO A 6 2.24 9.93 -28.77
C PRO A 6 3.23 8.79 -28.45
N GLN A 7 3.71 8.76 -27.21
CA GLN A 7 4.69 7.79 -26.72
C GLN A 7 4.05 6.64 -25.92
N ALA A 8 2.90 6.90 -25.31
CA ALA A 8 2.15 5.93 -24.55
C ALA A 8 0.65 6.21 -24.63
N SER A 9 -0.15 5.16 -24.42
CA SER A 9 -1.60 5.26 -24.26
C SER A 9 -1.99 4.85 -22.85
N PHE A 10 -2.81 5.68 -22.20
CA PHE A 10 -3.42 5.36 -20.93
C PHE A 10 -4.82 4.79 -21.14
N PHE A 11 -5.09 3.68 -20.49
CA PHE A 11 -6.44 3.25 -20.19
C PHE A 11 -6.81 3.73 -18.78
N TYR A 12 -7.99 4.25 -18.64
CA TYR A 12 -8.54 4.67 -17.37
C TYR A 12 -10.06 4.45 -17.35
N THR A 13 -10.60 4.27 -16.17
CA THR A 13 -12.05 4.20 -15.97
C THR A 13 -12.49 5.40 -15.16
N GLU A 14 -13.50 6.12 -15.63
CA GLU A 14 -14.03 7.28 -14.92
C GLU A 14 -15.52 7.16 -14.64
N TYR A 15 -15.90 7.70 -13.50
CA TYR A 15 -17.29 7.86 -13.07
C TYR A 15 -17.53 9.32 -12.76
N ILE A 16 -18.28 9.99 -13.61
CA ILE A 16 -18.51 11.45 -13.57
C ILE A 16 -19.99 11.73 -13.42
N ALA A 17 -20.33 12.61 -12.47
CA ALA A 17 -21.70 13.07 -12.30
C ALA A 17 -22.12 13.99 -13.46
N LYS A 18 -23.32 13.78 -14.00
CA LYS A 18 -23.83 14.50 -15.19
C LYS A 18 -23.87 16.04 -15.04
N ASN A 19 -23.91 16.58 -13.82
CA ASN A 19 -24.07 18.01 -13.54
C ASN A 19 -22.98 18.56 -12.61
N GLY A 20 -21.75 18.03 -12.66
CA GLY A 20 -20.77 18.21 -11.61
C GLY A 20 -19.48 18.96 -11.95
N ASN A 21 -19.51 20.03 -12.77
CA ASN A 21 -18.28 20.69 -13.25
C ASN A 21 -17.34 21.28 -12.17
N GLN A 22 -17.74 21.32 -10.90
CA GLN A 22 -16.93 21.80 -9.79
C GLN A 22 -16.83 20.80 -8.62
N ARG A 23 -17.33 19.58 -8.81
CA ARG A 23 -17.22 18.52 -7.79
C ARG A 23 -15.76 18.14 -7.55
N PRO A 24 -15.42 17.64 -6.36
CA PRO A 24 -14.13 17.00 -6.13
C PRO A 24 -13.89 15.87 -7.14
N VAL A 25 -12.61 15.64 -7.48
CA VAL A 25 -12.19 14.49 -8.27
C VAL A 25 -11.09 13.75 -7.55
N ILE A 26 -11.20 12.41 -7.51
CA ILE A 26 -10.18 11.51 -6.96
C ILE A 26 -9.51 10.79 -8.11
N PHE A 27 -8.21 11.02 -8.30
CA PHE A 27 -7.35 10.24 -9.17
C PHE A 27 -6.77 9.07 -8.37
N SER A 28 -7.11 7.86 -8.76
CA SER A 28 -6.81 6.65 -8.00
C SER A 28 -5.96 5.67 -8.79
N PHE A 29 -5.00 5.04 -8.13
CA PHE A 29 -4.14 4.00 -8.68
C PHE A 29 -3.64 3.02 -7.61
N ASN A 30 -3.45 1.77 -8.01
CA ASN A 30 -2.77 0.79 -7.17
C ASN A 30 -1.25 0.88 -7.29
N GLY A 31 -0.55 0.02 -6.57
CA GLY A 31 0.90 -0.01 -6.44
C GLY A 31 1.60 -1.06 -7.29
N GLY A 32 2.21 -1.98 -6.65
CA GLY A 32 3.11 -3.00 -7.17
C GLY A 32 4.57 -2.62 -6.87
N PRO A 33 5.32 -1.90 -7.75
CA PRO A 33 4.91 -1.37 -9.05
C PRO A 33 4.48 -2.47 -10.03
N GLY A 34 3.74 -2.07 -11.08
CA GLY A 34 3.26 -3.02 -12.08
C GLY A 34 1.85 -3.59 -11.80
N SER A 35 1.07 -2.95 -10.92
CA SER A 35 -0.32 -3.34 -10.65
C SER A 35 -1.32 -2.35 -11.27
N ALA A 36 -2.34 -2.89 -11.93
CA ALA A 36 -3.46 -2.11 -12.44
C ALA A 36 -4.38 -1.66 -11.31
N SER A 37 -5.26 -0.70 -11.56
CA SER A 37 -6.12 -0.07 -10.55
C SER A 37 -7.34 -0.89 -10.13
N LEU A 38 -7.43 -2.14 -10.56
CA LEU A 38 -8.59 -3.02 -10.31
C LEU A 38 -8.88 -3.25 -8.82
N TRP A 39 -7.84 -3.24 -7.95
CA TRP A 39 -8.01 -3.55 -6.52
C TRP A 39 -8.81 -2.46 -5.82
N LEU A 40 -8.41 -1.21 -5.97
CA LEU A 40 -9.18 -0.07 -5.46
C LEU A 40 -10.52 0.09 -6.19
N HIS A 41 -10.56 -0.16 -7.50
CA HIS A 41 -11.74 -0.04 -8.31
C HIS A 41 -12.83 -1.03 -7.88
N MET A 42 -12.52 -2.34 -7.96
CA MET A 42 -13.48 -3.41 -7.65
C MET A 42 -13.50 -3.80 -6.17
N GLY A 43 -12.53 -3.36 -5.39
CA GLY A 43 -12.44 -3.68 -3.97
C GLY A 43 -13.20 -2.71 -3.08
N VAL A 44 -13.16 -1.39 -3.39
CA VAL A 44 -13.65 -0.41 -2.42
C VAL A 44 -14.28 0.86 -3.01
N LEU A 45 -13.69 1.50 -4.02
CA LEU A 45 -14.11 2.84 -4.44
C LEU A 45 -15.19 2.82 -5.51
N GLY A 46 -15.18 1.87 -6.42
CA GLY A 46 -16.08 1.82 -7.57
C GLY A 46 -17.55 1.66 -7.20
N PRO A 47 -18.48 1.85 -8.16
CA PRO A 47 -19.91 1.68 -7.94
C PRO A 47 -20.32 0.21 -7.72
N LYS A 48 -19.48 -0.70 -8.15
CA LYS A 48 -19.60 -2.16 -7.92
C LYS A 48 -18.34 -2.65 -7.22
N VAL A 49 -18.51 -3.59 -6.30
CA VAL A 49 -17.40 -4.22 -5.58
C VAL A 49 -17.57 -5.72 -5.53
N ILE A 50 -16.44 -6.42 -5.54
CA ILE A 50 -16.38 -7.86 -5.28
C ILE A 50 -16.62 -8.12 -3.79
N LYS A 51 -17.34 -9.18 -3.46
CA LYS A 51 -17.47 -9.67 -2.10
C LYS A 51 -16.49 -10.81 -1.88
N VAL A 52 -15.52 -10.57 -1.02
CA VAL A 52 -14.57 -11.57 -0.53
C VAL A 52 -14.92 -11.95 0.94
N PRO A 53 -14.53 -13.14 1.41
CA PRO A 53 -14.77 -13.56 2.80
C PRO A 53 -14.06 -12.62 3.79
N SER A 54 -14.83 -12.01 4.70
CA SER A 54 -14.31 -11.04 5.68
C SER A 54 -13.41 -11.65 6.76
N ASN A 55 -13.48 -12.98 6.92
CA ASN A 55 -12.73 -13.75 7.92
C ASN A 55 -11.40 -14.29 7.39
N ALA A 56 -10.91 -13.76 6.28
CA ALA A 56 -9.66 -14.18 5.65
C ALA A 56 -9.63 -15.69 5.26
N SER A 57 -10.76 -16.22 4.84
CA SER A 57 -10.81 -17.54 4.18
C SER A 57 -10.68 -17.38 2.67
N ASP A 58 -10.28 -18.46 2.00
CA ASP A 58 -10.17 -18.52 0.55
C ASP A 58 -11.53 -18.26 -0.13
N ASP A 59 -11.53 -17.52 -1.24
CA ASP A 59 -12.71 -17.22 -2.06
C ASP A 59 -13.21 -18.43 -2.87
N GLY A 60 -12.38 -19.44 -3.04
CA GLY A 60 -12.67 -20.63 -3.83
C GLY A 60 -12.75 -20.33 -5.33
N SER A 61 -13.65 -21.02 -6.01
CA SER A 61 -13.86 -20.94 -7.45
C SER A 61 -15.11 -20.13 -7.81
N PRO A 62 -15.18 -19.54 -9.04
CA PRO A 62 -16.39 -18.83 -9.48
C PRO A 62 -17.65 -19.72 -9.45
N PRO A 63 -18.85 -19.11 -9.38
CA PRO A 63 -19.13 -17.69 -9.60
C PRO A 63 -18.90 -16.82 -8.35
N TYR A 64 -18.15 -15.71 -8.53
CA TYR A 64 -17.94 -14.72 -7.48
C TYR A 64 -19.08 -13.68 -7.46
N LYS A 65 -19.29 -13.06 -6.30
CA LYS A 65 -20.41 -12.15 -6.09
C LYS A 65 -19.97 -10.68 -6.21
N ILE A 66 -20.38 -10.01 -7.28
CA ILE A 66 -20.26 -8.55 -7.45
C ILE A 66 -21.53 -7.88 -6.97
N VAL A 67 -21.43 -6.83 -6.18
CA VAL A 67 -22.56 -6.12 -5.58
C VAL A 67 -22.46 -4.61 -5.76
N ASP A 68 -23.60 -3.90 -5.61
CA ASP A 68 -23.60 -2.45 -5.57
C ASP A 68 -22.84 -1.93 -4.35
N ASN A 69 -21.96 -0.96 -4.57
CA ASN A 69 -21.28 -0.23 -3.52
C ASN A 69 -22.08 1.01 -3.11
N LYS A 70 -22.92 0.86 -2.11
CA LYS A 70 -23.76 1.97 -1.61
C LYS A 70 -22.97 3.02 -0.84
N LEU A 71 -21.73 2.71 -0.45
CA LEU A 71 -20.86 3.59 0.31
C LEU A 71 -19.79 4.25 -0.58
N SER A 72 -19.78 3.96 -1.89
CA SER A 72 -18.84 4.59 -2.83
C SER A 72 -18.82 6.10 -2.66
N PRO A 73 -17.64 6.75 -2.68
CA PRO A 73 -17.52 8.21 -2.59
C PRO A 73 -18.06 8.95 -3.82
N LEU A 74 -18.69 8.24 -4.76
CA LEU A 74 -19.34 8.85 -5.93
C LEU A 74 -20.47 9.83 -5.58
N SER A 75 -21.03 9.77 -4.38
CA SER A 75 -21.97 10.80 -3.92
C SER A 75 -21.29 12.16 -3.71
N GLU A 76 -20.01 12.19 -3.33
CA GLU A 76 -19.23 13.39 -3.00
C GLU A 76 -18.25 13.81 -4.10
N ALA A 77 -17.61 12.84 -4.78
CA ALA A 77 -16.55 13.09 -5.74
C ALA A 77 -16.73 12.28 -7.02
N ASP A 78 -16.14 12.75 -8.11
CA ASP A 78 -15.93 11.96 -9.30
C ASP A 78 -14.69 11.09 -9.13
N LEU A 79 -14.66 9.90 -9.73
CA LEU A 79 -13.57 8.94 -9.61
C LEU A 79 -12.90 8.71 -10.96
N VAL A 80 -11.57 8.71 -10.96
CA VAL A 80 -10.74 8.38 -12.13
C VAL A 80 -9.72 7.32 -11.71
N PHE A 81 -9.91 6.10 -12.18
CA PHE A 81 -8.99 4.97 -11.96
C PHE A 81 -8.00 4.90 -13.10
N ILE A 82 -6.72 5.08 -12.81
CA ILE A 82 -5.65 5.15 -13.80
C ILE A 82 -4.87 3.84 -13.76
N ASP A 83 -4.78 3.15 -14.88
CA ASP A 83 -3.85 2.03 -15.03
C ASP A 83 -2.48 2.59 -15.47
N PRO A 84 -1.41 2.46 -14.65
CA PRO A 84 -0.06 2.87 -15.04
C PRO A 84 0.44 2.15 -16.29
N ILE A 85 1.37 2.75 -17.03
CA ILE A 85 1.92 2.16 -18.26
C ILE A 85 2.52 0.78 -18.00
N GLY A 86 2.08 -0.21 -18.80
CA GLY A 86 2.44 -1.62 -18.63
C GLY A 86 1.41 -2.42 -17.84
N THR A 87 0.35 -1.80 -17.33
CA THR A 87 -0.72 -2.46 -16.57
C THR A 87 -2.08 -2.23 -17.21
N GLY A 88 -3.08 -3.00 -16.81
CA GLY A 88 -4.42 -2.93 -17.39
C GLY A 88 -4.37 -3.02 -18.91
N TYR A 89 -4.90 -2.01 -19.57
CA TYR A 89 -4.78 -1.84 -21.03
C TYR A 89 -3.82 -0.70 -21.42
N SER A 90 -3.08 -0.10 -20.47
CA SER A 90 -2.11 0.98 -20.75
C SER A 90 -0.80 0.44 -21.30
N ARG A 91 -0.35 0.98 -22.42
CA ARG A 91 0.87 0.50 -23.13
C ARG A 91 1.73 1.65 -23.62
N ALA A 92 3.04 1.41 -23.70
CA ALA A 92 3.92 2.17 -24.58
C ALA A 92 3.51 1.94 -26.05
N ILE A 93 3.66 2.93 -26.91
CA ILE A 93 3.25 2.86 -28.31
C ILE A 93 4.34 3.34 -29.27
N GLY A 94 4.20 2.97 -30.54
CA GLY A 94 5.16 3.33 -31.58
C GLY A 94 6.50 2.61 -31.39
N CYS A 95 7.60 3.39 -31.37
CA CYS A 95 8.94 2.86 -31.14
C CYS A 95 9.36 2.86 -29.66
N HIS A 96 8.48 3.28 -28.76
CA HIS A 96 8.75 3.37 -27.34
C HIS A 96 8.51 2.03 -26.63
N THR A 97 9.30 1.79 -25.57
CA THR A 97 9.18 0.59 -24.72
C THR A 97 8.64 0.97 -23.34
N GLY A 98 8.05 -0.01 -22.64
CA GLY A 98 7.54 0.21 -21.29
C GLY A 98 8.60 0.71 -20.30
N GLU A 99 9.85 0.23 -20.45
CA GLU A 99 10.99 0.58 -19.60
C GLU A 99 11.31 2.09 -19.57
N GLU A 100 10.89 2.85 -20.58
CA GLU A 100 11.04 4.31 -20.60
C GLU A 100 10.16 4.99 -19.55
N PHE A 101 9.08 4.32 -19.12
CA PHE A 101 8.08 4.82 -18.18
C PHE A 101 8.17 4.17 -16.79
N TRP A 102 8.95 3.08 -16.64
CA TRP A 102 9.02 2.28 -15.42
C TRP A 102 10.14 2.77 -14.49
N GLY A 103 9.76 3.52 -13.49
CA GLY A 103 10.69 4.00 -12.49
C GLY A 103 10.11 5.04 -11.55
N VAL A 104 10.76 5.21 -10.42
CA VAL A 104 10.35 6.15 -9.36
C VAL A 104 10.28 7.60 -9.88
N ASN A 105 11.12 7.95 -10.86
CA ASN A 105 11.16 9.31 -11.44
C ASN A 105 10.28 9.46 -12.68
N GLU A 106 10.14 8.41 -13.48
CA GLU A 106 9.47 8.44 -14.78
C GLU A 106 7.93 8.37 -14.62
N ASP A 107 7.47 7.42 -13.81
CA ASP A 107 6.06 7.13 -13.59
C ASP A 107 5.24 8.34 -13.08
N PRO A 108 5.66 9.12 -12.06
CA PRO A 108 4.90 10.28 -11.63
C PRO A 108 4.79 11.39 -12.69
N LYS A 109 5.80 11.54 -13.56
CA LYS A 109 5.79 12.56 -14.62
C LYS A 109 4.73 12.27 -15.67
N ILE A 110 4.69 11.02 -16.14
CA ILE A 110 3.71 10.65 -17.17
C ILE A 110 2.28 10.66 -16.62
N ILE A 111 2.08 10.27 -15.37
CA ILE A 111 0.76 10.37 -14.72
C ILE A 111 0.38 11.85 -14.47
N ALA A 112 1.30 12.71 -14.11
CA ALA A 112 1.04 14.15 -14.00
C ALA A 112 0.61 14.76 -15.32
N GLU A 113 1.22 14.35 -16.44
CA GLU A 113 0.80 14.77 -17.78
C GLU A 113 -0.59 14.28 -18.13
N PHE A 114 -0.91 13.02 -17.82
CA PHE A 114 -2.27 12.49 -17.96
C PHE A 114 -3.28 13.34 -17.19
N ILE A 115 -3.00 13.66 -15.91
CA ILE A 115 -3.91 14.45 -15.08
C ILE A 115 -4.10 15.86 -15.63
N ARG A 116 -3.04 16.53 -16.13
CA ARG A 116 -3.13 17.85 -16.76
C ARG A 116 -4.06 17.84 -17.98
N ARG A 117 -3.91 16.83 -18.84
CA ARG A 117 -4.78 16.64 -20.02
C ARG A 117 -6.21 16.39 -19.60
N TRP A 118 -6.41 15.44 -18.67
CA TRP A 118 -7.75 15.10 -18.18
C TRP A 118 -8.47 16.33 -17.60
N ILE A 119 -7.79 17.11 -16.75
CA ILE A 119 -8.34 18.35 -16.17
C ILE A 119 -8.72 19.36 -17.25
N THR A 120 -7.89 19.49 -18.29
CA THR A 120 -8.11 20.43 -19.39
C THR A 120 -9.29 19.99 -20.26
N ASP A 121 -9.31 18.76 -20.69
CA ASP A 121 -10.33 18.20 -21.59
C ASP A 121 -11.71 18.20 -20.91
N ASN A 122 -11.75 17.90 -19.63
CA ASN A 122 -12.96 17.87 -18.82
C ASN A 122 -13.33 19.24 -18.19
N LYS A 123 -12.53 20.31 -18.45
CA LYS A 123 -12.75 21.68 -17.93
C LYS A 123 -12.83 21.73 -16.40
N ARG A 124 -11.96 20.97 -15.71
CA ARG A 124 -11.98 20.78 -14.26
C ARG A 124 -10.85 21.55 -13.52
N TRP A 125 -10.37 22.65 -14.10
CA TRP A 125 -9.29 23.46 -13.52
C TRP A 125 -9.59 24.03 -12.13
N ASN A 126 -10.85 24.29 -11.79
CA ASN A 126 -11.27 24.83 -10.50
C ASN A 126 -11.93 23.78 -9.58
N SER A 127 -11.87 22.50 -9.93
CA SER A 127 -12.37 21.42 -9.07
C SER A 127 -11.37 21.09 -7.96
N PRO A 128 -11.83 20.85 -6.71
CA PRO A 128 -10.99 20.20 -5.71
C PRO A 128 -10.49 18.85 -6.23
N ARG A 129 -9.23 18.52 -5.94
CA ARG A 129 -8.62 17.30 -6.44
C ARG A 129 -7.81 16.57 -5.38
N TYR A 130 -7.97 15.26 -5.40
CA TYR A 130 -7.36 14.33 -4.47
C TYR A 130 -6.61 13.25 -5.23
N ILE A 131 -5.46 12.85 -4.69
CA ILE A 131 -4.70 11.70 -5.16
C ILE A 131 -4.91 10.57 -4.16
N LEU A 132 -5.28 9.38 -4.64
CA LEU A 132 -5.42 8.19 -3.81
C LEU A 132 -4.53 7.08 -4.36
N GLY A 133 -3.56 6.64 -3.56
CA GLY A 133 -2.61 5.59 -3.93
C GLY A 133 -2.50 4.49 -2.89
N GLU A 134 -2.48 3.23 -3.34
CA GLU A 134 -2.28 2.07 -2.48
C GLU A 134 -0.89 1.48 -2.65
N SER A 135 -0.29 1.01 -1.57
CA SER A 135 0.99 0.28 -1.57
C SER A 135 2.14 1.12 -2.17
N TYR A 136 2.75 0.72 -3.28
CA TYR A 136 3.69 1.54 -4.05
C TYR A 136 3.06 2.89 -4.47
N GLY A 137 1.74 3.01 -4.50
CA GLY A 137 1.05 4.29 -4.63
C GLY A 137 1.42 5.30 -3.54
N GLY A 138 1.92 4.85 -2.38
CA GLY A 138 2.52 5.68 -1.33
C GLY A 138 3.88 6.29 -1.73
N ILE A 139 4.62 5.70 -2.68
CA ILE A 139 5.78 6.31 -3.34
C ILE A 139 5.32 7.26 -4.45
N ARG A 140 4.44 6.77 -5.32
CA ARG A 140 3.92 7.53 -6.48
C ARG A 140 3.19 8.80 -6.06
N GLY A 141 2.30 8.73 -5.08
CA GLY A 141 1.45 9.84 -4.66
C GLY A 141 2.21 11.11 -4.26
N PRO A 142 3.14 11.07 -3.31
CA PRO A 142 3.93 12.23 -2.90
C PRO A 142 4.75 12.84 -4.04
N LEU A 143 5.33 12.01 -4.91
CA LEU A 143 6.07 12.46 -6.09
C LEU A 143 5.13 13.13 -7.10
N LEU A 144 3.97 12.54 -7.34
CA LEU A 144 2.95 13.08 -8.24
C LEU A 144 2.45 14.44 -7.76
N VAL A 145 2.22 14.64 -6.46
CA VAL A 145 1.89 15.96 -5.89
C VAL A 145 2.99 16.98 -6.21
N SER A 146 4.25 16.59 -6.08
CA SER A 146 5.40 17.47 -6.45
C SER A 146 5.47 17.75 -7.95
N GLU A 147 5.26 16.75 -8.80
CA GLU A 147 5.29 16.88 -10.26
C GLU A 147 4.13 17.75 -10.79
N LEU A 148 2.93 17.61 -10.23
CA LEU A 148 1.78 18.44 -10.57
C LEU A 148 2.06 19.92 -10.27
N ARG A 149 2.71 20.21 -9.15
CA ARG A 149 3.04 21.56 -8.74
C ARG A 149 4.24 22.16 -9.49
N SER A 150 5.34 21.43 -9.63
CA SER A 150 6.63 21.97 -10.05
C SER A 150 7.23 21.34 -11.32
N GLY A 151 6.65 20.25 -11.82
CA GLY A 151 7.12 19.54 -13.01
C GLY A 151 6.75 20.21 -14.34
N SER A 152 6.02 21.33 -14.32
CA SER A 152 5.59 22.07 -15.51
C SER A 152 5.48 23.56 -15.23
N ILE A 153 5.46 24.36 -16.30
CA ILE A 153 5.13 25.80 -16.23
C ILE A 153 3.66 26.07 -15.84
N THR A 154 2.83 25.04 -15.84
CA THR A 154 1.42 25.11 -15.45
C THR A 154 1.24 24.32 -14.15
N PRO A 155 1.45 24.95 -12.98
CA PRO A 155 1.33 24.28 -11.69
C PRO A 155 -0.13 23.93 -11.38
N ILE A 156 -0.30 22.75 -10.78
CA ILE A 156 -1.59 22.24 -10.29
C ILE A 156 -1.44 21.95 -8.80
N GLU A 157 -2.29 22.58 -7.98
CA GLU A 157 -2.39 22.27 -6.56
C GLU A 157 -3.32 21.08 -6.32
N VAL A 158 -3.01 20.29 -5.29
CA VAL A 158 -3.82 19.16 -4.83
C VAL A 158 -4.35 19.47 -3.44
N ASN A 159 -5.62 19.20 -3.19
CA ASN A 159 -6.27 19.45 -1.89
C ASN A 159 -5.86 18.39 -0.85
N GLY A 160 -5.71 17.14 -1.27
CA GLY A 160 -5.33 16.09 -0.34
C GLY A 160 -4.73 14.86 -1.00
N LEU A 161 -3.93 14.15 -0.20
CA LEU A 161 -3.31 12.88 -0.55
C LEU A 161 -3.86 11.78 0.38
N LEU A 162 -4.47 10.75 -0.22
CA LEU A 162 -4.94 9.57 0.49
C LEU A 162 -3.99 8.40 0.19
N MET A 163 -3.43 7.83 1.23
CA MET A 163 -2.46 6.75 1.15
C MET A 163 -2.99 5.51 1.85
N VAL A 164 -3.18 4.44 1.10
CA VAL A 164 -3.68 3.16 1.58
C VAL A 164 -2.51 2.19 1.68
N ALA A 165 -2.21 1.71 2.89
CA ALA A 165 -1.10 0.80 3.16
C ALA A 165 0.22 1.24 2.47
N PRO A 166 0.73 2.48 2.72
CA PRO A 166 1.74 3.10 1.90
C PRO A 166 3.15 2.54 2.09
N ALA A 167 3.89 2.41 0.98
CA ALA A 167 5.30 2.03 0.93
C ALA A 167 6.20 3.26 0.68
N SER A 168 6.10 4.33 1.50
CA SER A 168 6.70 5.63 1.17
C SER A 168 8.18 5.78 1.47
N ASP A 169 8.73 4.93 2.35
CA ASP A 169 10.16 4.92 2.70
C ASP A 169 10.67 3.47 2.77
N TYR A 170 11.52 3.10 1.82
CA TYR A 170 12.09 1.75 1.76
C TYR A 170 13.09 1.45 2.88
N GLN A 171 13.58 2.45 3.60
CA GLN A 171 14.39 2.21 4.79
C GLN A 171 13.64 1.38 5.84
N TYR A 172 12.32 1.58 5.93
CA TYR A 172 11.46 0.86 6.86
C TYR A 172 10.93 -0.49 6.34
N LEU A 173 11.15 -0.81 5.05
CA LEU A 173 10.54 -1.98 4.40
C LEU A 173 11.58 -3.02 3.95
N VAL A 174 12.84 -2.62 3.75
CA VAL A 174 13.88 -3.49 3.20
C VAL A 174 14.78 -4.05 4.30
N PHE A 175 14.66 -5.36 4.53
CA PHE A 175 15.52 -6.11 5.44
C PHE A 175 16.90 -6.31 4.83
N HIS A 176 17.79 -5.35 5.05
CA HIS A 176 19.15 -5.36 4.55
C HIS A 176 20.15 -5.39 5.70
N PRO A 177 21.28 -6.11 5.59
CA PRO A 177 22.30 -6.13 6.63
C PRO A 177 22.70 -4.71 7.08
N GLY A 178 22.64 -4.45 8.40
CA GLY A 178 22.91 -3.16 9.00
C GLY A 178 21.71 -2.20 9.06
N ASN A 179 20.60 -2.50 8.40
CA ASN A 179 19.36 -1.74 8.53
C ASN A 179 18.51 -2.32 9.66
N ASN A 180 18.36 -1.59 10.74
CA ASN A 180 17.53 -2.01 11.87
C ASN A 180 16.05 -1.54 11.78
N SER A 181 15.75 -0.57 10.91
CA SER A 181 14.42 0.07 10.83
C SER A 181 13.28 -0.90 10.57
N PRO A 182 13.36 -1.84 9.59
CA PRO A 182 12.26 -2.77 9.37
C PRO A 182 12.05 -3.72 10.54
N HIS A 183 13.10 -4.11 11.28
CA HIS A 183 12.97 -5.05 12.38
C HIS A 183 12.08 -4.51 13.49
N TYR A 184 12.29 -3.27 13.96
CA TYR A 184 11.41 -2.68 14.96
C TYR A 184 10.10 -2.17 14.36
N GLY A 185 10.08 -1.77 13.09
CA GLY A 185 8.87 -1.31 12.41
C GLY A 185 7.84 -2.41 12.18
N PHE A 186 8.26 -3.64 11.91
CA PHE A 186 7.37 -4.79 11.67
C PHE A 186 6.88 -5.48 12.95
N LEU A 187 7.58 -5.32 14.07
CA LEU A 187 7.29 -6.04 15.31
C LEU A 187 5.83 -5.90 15.77
N PRO A 188 5.18 -4.72 15.76
CA PRO A 188 3.78 -4.63 16.16
C PRO A 188 2.82 -5.42 15.26
N SER A 189 3.09 -5.52 13.94
CA SER A 189 2.30 -6.38 13.05
C SER A 189 2.58 -7.86 13.29
N TYR A 190 3.80 -8.25 13.68
CA TYR A 190 4.06 -9.61 14.15
C TYR A 190 3.27 -9.94 15.42
N ALA A 191 3.21 -8.98 16.37
CA ALA A 191 2.45 -9.13 17.60
C ALA A 191 0.95 -9.27 17.33
N ALA A 192 0.37 -8.43 16.47
CA ALA A 192 -1.02 -8.54 16.07
C ALA A 192 -1.32 -9.89 15.39
N THR A 193 -0.43 -10.34 14.51
CA THR A 193 -0.54 -11.64 13.82
C THR A 193 -0.50 -12.81 14.80
N ALA A 194 0.48 -12.80 15.72
CA ALA A 194 0.62 -13.83 16.74
C ALA A 194 -0.60 -13.88 17.68
N TYR A 195 -1.13 -12.70 18.03
CA TYR A 195 -2.37 -12.59 18.81
C TYR A 195 -3.56 -13.20 18.05
N TYR A 196 -3.75 -12.86 16.77
CA TYR A 196 -4.84 -13.39 15.95
C TYR A 196 -4.83 -14.92 15.82
N HIS A 197 -3.64 -15.52 15.78
CA HIS A 197 -3.47 -16.97 15.65
C HIS A 197 -3.31 -17.71 17.00
N ASP A 198 -3.65 -17.06 18.12
CA ASP A 198 -3.57 -17.65 19.48
C ASP A 198 -2.15 -18.17 19.83
N LYS A 199 -1.09 -17.48 19.37
CA LYS A 199 0.31 -17.84 19.64
C LYS A 199 0.93 -17.07 20.80
N VAL A 200 0.18 -16.22 21.45
CA VAL A 200 0.60 -15.44 22.61
C VAL A 200 -0.30 -15.73 23.80
N ASP A 201 0.30 -15.80 25.00
CA ASP A 201 -0.44 -15.98 26.25
C ASP A 201 -0.61 -14.61 26.93
N THR A 202 -1.81 -14.01 26.79
CA THR A 202 -2.11 -12.68 27.31
C THR A 202 -3.60 -12.51 27.57
N ASP A 203 -3.93 -11.83 28.69
CA ASP A 203 -5.32 -11.44 29.02
C ASP A 203 -5.69 -10.05 28.44
N LYS A 204 -4.77 -9.38 27.72
CA LYS A 204 -4.99 -8.06 27.13
C LYS A 204 -5.84 -8.15 25.89
N SER A 205 -6.61 -7.09 25.63
CA SER A 205 -7.24 -6.91 24.31
C SER A 205 -6.19 -6.73 23.21
N LEU A 206 -6.56 -7.00 21.93
CA LEU A 206 -5.68 -6.75 20.80
C LEU A 206 -5.14 -5.32 20.79
N ALA A 207 -5.99 -4.33 21.06
CA ALA A 207 -5.59 -2.92 21.05
C ALA A 207 -4.53 -2.62 22.12
N GLU A 208 -4.69 -3.11 23.35
CA GLU A 208 -3.72 -2.95 24.42
C GLU A 208 -2.41 -3.67 24.11
N PHE A 209 -2.49 -4.92 23.61
CA PHE A 209 -1.32 -5.71 23.27
C PHE A 209 -0.52 -5.08 22.13
N TYR A 210 -1.20 -4.56 21.11
CA TYR A 210 -0.60 -3.86 19.99
C TYR A 210 0.10 -2.56 20.43
N ILE A 211 -0.54 -1.75 21.29
CA ILE A 211 0.08 -0.54 21.86
C ILE A 211 1.33 -0.89 22.67
N ASP A 212 1.27 -1.93 23.49
CA ASP A 212 2.43 -2.36 24.28
C ASP A 212 3.57 -2.84 23.37
N SER A 213 3.26 -3.53 22.29
CA SER A 213 4.27 -3.96 21.30
C SER A 213 4.92 -2.76 20.59
N LYS A 214 4.18 -1.70 20.26
CA LYS A 214 4.73 -0.42 19.74
C LYS A 214 5.67 0.22 20.75
N ASN A 215 5.25 0.29 22.00
CA ASN A 215 6.07 0.84 23.08
C ASN A 215 7.36 0.05 23.31
N PHE A 216 7.28 -1.27 23.34
CA PHE A 216 8.45 -2.13 23.40
C PHE A 216 9.37 -1.94 22.20
N SER A 217 8.80 -1.90 21.01
CA SER A 217 9.54 -1.71 19.77
C SER A 217 10.35 -0.42 19.77
N LEU A 218 9.73 0.70 20.15
CA LEU A 218 10.34 2.02 20.11
C LEU A 218 11.31 2.27 21.27
N ASN A 219 10.96 1.85 22.49
CA ASN A 219 11.67 2.25 23.70
C ASN A 219 12.70 1.25 24.19
N GLU A 220 12.61 -0.02 23.77
CA GLU A 220 13.49 -1.08 24.25
C GLU A 220 14.17 -1.83 23.10
N TYR A 221 13.42 -2.39 22.16
CA TYR A 221 13.95 -3.25 21.12
C TYR A 221 14.78 -2.47 20.08
N GLY A 222 14.29 -1.35 19.56
CA GLY A 222 15.04 -0.50 18.64
C GLY A 222 16.38 -0.02 19.23
N PRO A 223 16.41 0.57 20.44
CA PRO A 223 17.64 0.91 21.15
C PRO A 223 18.59 -0.29 21.37
N ALA A 224 18.06 -1.48 21.67
CA ALA A 224 18.87 -2.69 21.81
C ALA A 224 19.53 -3.09 20.47
N LEU A 225 18.81 -3.03 19.36
CA LEU A 225 19.37 -3.28 18.04
C LEU A 225 20.50 -2.30 17.67
N LEU A 226 20.40 -1.03 18.08
CA LEU A 226 21.43 0.00 17.86
C LEU A 226 22.72 -0.27 18.66
N LYS A 227 22.65 -0.98 19.79
CA LYS A 227 23.82 -1.39 20.54
C LYS A 227 24.64 -2.46 19.78
N GLY A 228 23.99 -3.27 18.93
CA GLY A 228 24.64 -4.35 18.21
C GLY A 228 25.39 -5.27 19.17
N THR A 229 26.64 -5.64 18.85
CA THR A 229 27.47 -6.51 19.69
C THR A 229 27.92 -5.89 21.03
N ARG A 230 27.58 -4.62 21.29
CA ARG A 230 27.86 -3.93 22.58
C ARG A 230 26.79 -4.20 23.63
N ILE A 231 25.67 -4.83 23.28
CA ILE A 231 24.63 -5.23 24.22
C ILE A 231 25.16 -6.27 25.21
N SER A 232 24.83 -6.15 26.51
CA SER A 232 25.19 -7.17 27.48
C SER A 232 24.36 -8.44 27.27
N SER A 233 24.90 -9.60 27.68
CA SER A 233 24.18 -10.88 27.57
C SER A 233 22.89 -10.89 28.39
N GLU A 234 22.85 -10.19 29.52
CA GLU A 234 21.67 -10.08 30.38
C GLU A 234 20.58 -9.27 29.66
N GLU A 235 20.92 -8.07 29.18
CA GLU A 235 19.98 -7.21 28.43
C GLU A 235 19.48 -7.90 27.15
N LYS A 236 20.39 -8.54 26.39
CA LYS A 236 20.01 -9.29 25.20
C LYS A 236 18.98 -10.37 25.50
N ASN A 237 19.19 -11.13 26.58
CA ASN A 237 18.27 -12.19 26.98
C ASN A 237 16.90 -11.62 27.40
N ASP A 238 16.85 -10.48 28.07
CA ASP A 238 15.58 -9.87 28.48
C ASP A 238 14.81 -9.30 27.26
N ILE A 239 15.51 -8.69 26.30
CA ILE A 239 14.91 -8.26 25.04
C ILE A 239 14.37 -9.46 24.26
N MET A 240 15.13 -10.55 24.15
CA MET A 240 14.68 -11.77 23.48
C MET A 240 13.42 -12.38 24.10
N LYS A 241 13.32 -12.39 25.45
CA LYS A 241 12.10 -12.86 26.14
C LYS A 241 10.88 -12.03 25.77
N LYS A 242 11.00 -10.69 25.79
CA LYS A 242 9.91 -9.79 25.42
C LYS A 242 9.56 -9.92 23.94
N TYR A 243 10.56 -10.03 23.06
CA TYR A 243 10.35 -10.28 21.64
C TYR A 243 9.56 -11.58 21.41
N SER A 244 10.01 -12.69 22.06
CA SER A 244 9.31 -13.98 22.00
C SER A 244 7.86 -13.88 22.54
N TYR A 245 7.64 -13.15 23.62
CA TYR A 245 6.31 -12.91 24.20
C TYR A 245 5.39 -12.19 23.20
N PHE A 246 5.86 -11.14 22.50
CA PHE A 246 5.03 -10.40 21.55
C PHE A 246 4.82 -11.17 20.25
N THR A 247 5.82 -11.90 19.76
CA THR A 247 5.77 -12.50 18.43
C THR A 247 5.32 -13.96 18.39
N GLY A 248 5.21 -14.62 19.56
CA GLY A 248 4.91 -16.05 19.64
C GLY A 248 6.04 -16.97 19.14
N LEU A 249 7.19 -16.41 18.72
CA LEU A 249 8.34 -17.18 18.27
C LEU A 249 9.13 -17.75 19.44
N SER A 250 9.75 -18.92 19.24
CA SER A 250 10.58 -19.52 20.29
C SER A 250 11.84 -18.68 20.56
N MET A 251 12.30 -18.68 21.82
CA MET A 251 13.55 -18.02 22.22
C MET A 251 14.74 -18.49 21.36
N ARG A 252 14.77 -19.77 21.00
CA ARG A 252 15.82 -20.34 20.16
C ARG A 252 15.82 -19.74 18.77
N PHE A 253 14.64 -19.60 18.14
CA PHE A 253 14.52 -19.01 16.82
C PHE A 253 14.93 -17.53 16.83
N VAL A 254 14.51 -16.78 17.85
CA VAL A 254 14.88 -15.36 18.01
C VAL A 254 16.39 -15.21 18.20
N GLU A 255 17.03 -16.12 18.94
CA GLU A 255 18.48 -16.14 19.14
C GLU A 255 19.23 -16.44 17.84
N ASP A 256 18.78 -17.44 17.07
CA ASP A 256 19.41 -17.84 15.81
C ASP A 256 19.36 -16.71 14.74
N PHE A 257 18.39 -15.82 14.82
CA PHE A 257 18.30 -14.60 14.00
C PHE A 257 18.95 -13.36 14.64
N ASP A 258 19.64 -13.50 15.76
CA ASP A 258 20.20 -12.38 16.52
C ASP A 258 19.17 -11.26 16.74
N MET A 259 17.95 -11.63 17.09
CA MET A 259 16.76 -10.78 17.26
C MET A 259 16.30 -10.07 15.95
N ARG A 260 16.82 -10.40 14.78
CA ARG A 260 16.55 -9.73 13.50
C ARG A 260 15.73 -10.62 12.55
N VAL A 261 14.58 -11.07 13.02
CA VAL A 261 13.68 -11.89 12.20
C VAL A 261 13.05 -11.01 11.12
N ASP A 262 13.21 -11.40 9.85
CA ASP A 262 12.55 -10.74 8.72
C ASP A 262 11.11 -11.26 8.54
N ALA A 263 10.30 -10.51 7.75
CA ALA A 263 8.89 -10.83 7.55
C ALA A 263 8.66 -12.20 6.89
N SER A 264 9.53 -12.61 5.97
CA SER A 264 9.38 -13.90 5.28
C SER A 264 9.65 -15.06 6.24
N SER A 265 10.68 -14.94 7.08
CA SER A 265 11.00 -15.91 8.12
C SER A 265 9.92 -15.99 9.20
N PHE A 266 9.38 -14.83 9.62
CA PHE A 266 8.25 -14.79 10.57
C PHE A 266 7.00 -15.51 10.03
N ARG A 267 6.61 -15.18 8.79
CA ARG A 267 5.44 -15.79 8.14
C ARG A 267 5.51 -17.31 8.08
N LYS A 268 6.71 -17.83 7.87
CA LYS A 268 6.97 -19.27 7.78
C LYS A 268 7.00 -19.93 9.14
N GLU A 269 7.57 -19.25 10.16
CA GLU A 269 7.84 -19.87 11.45
C GLU A 269 6.61 -19.90 12.37
N LEU A 270 5.77 -18.86 12.35
CA LEU A 270 4.71 -18.67 13.35
C LEU A 270 3.79 -19.89 13.52
N LEU A 271 3.39 -20.52 12.41
CA LEU A 271 2.49 -21.68 12.39
C LEU A 271 3.16 -22.96 11.86
N ARG A 272 4.49 -23.01 11.85
CA ARG A 272 5.28 -24.15 11.33
C ARG A 272 4.87 -25.48 11.96
N ASP A 273 4.68 -25.52 13.26
CA ASP A 273 4.29 -26.73 13.99
C ASP A 273 2.91 -27.24 13.60
N GLU A 274 2.04 -26.38 13.06
CA GLU A 274 0.73 -26.72 12.52
C GLU A 274 0.78 -27.07 11.01
N GLY A 275 1.93 -26.89 10.36
CA GLY A 275 2.09 -27.14 8.93
C GLY A 275 1.57 -26.01 8.04
N TYR A 276 1.39 -24.80 8.59
CA TYR A 276 0.89 -23.63 7.86
C TYR A 276 1.94 -22.52 7.75
N SER A 277 1.77 -21.67 6.76
CA SER A 277 2.36 -20.34 6.69
C SER A 277 1.26 -19.27 6.70
N VAL A 278 1.58 -18.03 7.11
CA VAL A 278 0.63 -16.92 7.11
C VAL A 278 0.87 -16.00 5.91
N GLY A 279 -0.18 -15.25 5.53
CA GLY A 279 -0.16 -14.32 4.40
C GLY A 279 0.80 -13.15 4.58
N ARG A 280 1.29 -12.58 3.47
CA ARG A 280 2.10 -11.37 3.45
C ARG A 280 1.22 -10.11 3.39
N LEU A 281 0.25 -10.10 2.49
CA LEU A 281 -0.68 -8.98 2.38
C LEU A 281 -1.72 -8.97 3.50
N ASP A 282 -2.11 -10.15 3.98
CA ASP A 282 -2.98 -10.26 5.15
C ASP A 282 -2.61 -11.52 5.94
N SER A 283 -1.95 -11.32 7.05
CA SER A 283 -1.43 -12.41 7.88
C SER A 283 -2.51 -13.16 8.68
N ARG A 284 -3.78 -12.77 8.58
CA ARG A 284 -4.92 -13.56 9.04
C ARG A 284 -5.17 -14.79 8.17
N TYR A 285 -4.83 -14.70 6.86
CA TYR A 285 -4.84 -15.88 5.98
C TYR A 285 -3.76 -16.85 6.39
N LYS A 286 -4.10 -18.14 6.38
CA LYS A 286 -3.14 -19.23 6.53
C LYS A 286 -3.46 -20.37 5.58
N ASN A 287 -2.44 -21.03 5.06
CA ASN A 287 -2.59 -22.21 4.24
C ASN A 287 -1.38 -23.15 4.41
N THR A 288 -1.57 -24.41 4.01
CA THR A 288 -0.49 -25.39 4.00
C THR A 288 0.64 -24.93 3.09
N ASP A 289 1.86 -25.12 3.54
CA ASP A 289 3.06 -24.76 2.81
C ASP A 289 3.69 -26.03 2.23
N TYR A 290 3.87 -26.08 0.91
CA TYR A 290 4.42 -27.22 0.21
C TYR A 290 5.84 -27.59 0.72
N MET A 291 6.64 -26.59 1.07
CA MET A 291 8.00 -26.74 1.58
C MET A 291 8.07 -26.46 3.09
N ALA A 292 7.31 -27.22 3.90
CA ALA A 292 7.21 -27.00 5.35
C ALA A 292 8.56 -26.83 6.06
N GLY A 293 9.61 -27.57 5.66
CA GLY A 293 10.97 -27.45 6.18
C GLY A 293 11.79 -26.26 5.65
N GLY A 294 11.29 -25.53 4.64
CA GLY A 294 11.99 -24.39 4.05
C GLY A 294 12.10 -23.18 5.00
N GLN A 295 12.99 -22.25 4.70
CA GLN A 295 13.13 -21.00 5.43
C GLN A 295 12.03 -19.99 5.06
N TYR A 296 11.60 -19.99 3.80
CA TYR A 296 10.61 -19.05 3.26
C TYR A 296 9.38 -19.81 2.78
N SER A 297 8.23 -19.12 2.79
CA SER A 297 7.03 -19.64 2.13
C SER A 297 7.25 -19.62 0.62
N ASP A 298 6.71 -20.60 -0.10
CA ASP A 298 6.79 -20.69 -1.56
C ASP A 298 5.91 -19.63 -2.24
N THR A 299 4.81 -19.23 -1.60
CA THR A 299 3.85 -18.24 -2.13
C THR A 299 3.36 -17.27 -1.07
N ASP A 300 2.53 -16.31 -1.47
CA ASP A 300 1.73 -15.52 -0.55
C ASP A 300 0.30 -16.05 -0.47
N VAL A 301 0.01 -16.81 0.56
CA VAL A 301 -1.29 -17.47 0.77
C VAL A 301 -2.47 -16.49 0.82
N SER A 302 -2.26 -15.23 1.18
CA SER A 302 -3.32 -14.22 1.15
C SER A 302 -3.69 -13.82 -0.28
N SER A 303 -2.68 -13.59 -1.14
CA SER A 303 -2.92 -13.27 -2.56
C SER A 303 -3.62 -14.42 -3.28
N GLU A 304 -3.21 -15.66 -3.03
CA GLU A 304 -3.87 -16.84 -3.60
C GLU A 304 -5.36 -16.92 -3.20
N GLY A 305 -5.68 -16.51 -1.98
CA GLY A 305 -7.03 -16.59 -1.44
C GLY A 305 -8.06 -15.65 -2.08
N PHE A 306 -7.66 -14.54 -2.73
CA PHE A 306 -8.62 -13.56 -3.26
C PHE A 306 -8.32 -13.06 -4.69
N MET A 307 -7.15 -13.30 -5.25
CA MET A 307 -6.72 -12.71 -6.53
C MET A 307 -7.68 -13.05 -7.68
N SER A 308 -8.10 -14.31 -7.79
CA SER A 308 -8.99 -14.76 -8.87
C SER A 308 -10.35 -14.07 -8.86
N ALA A 309 -10.88 -13.76 -7.68
CA ALA A 309 -12.15 -13.06 -7.54
C ALA A 309 -12.06 -11.62 -8.09
N TYR A 310 -11.00 -10.90 -7.78
CA TYR A 310 -10.77 -9.55 -8.30
C TYR A 310 -10.59 -9.49 -9.80
N VAL A 311 -9.74 -10.38 -10.34
CA VAL A 311 -9.53 -10.47 -11.79
C VAL A 311 -10.83 -10.81 -12.52
N THR A 312 -11.60 -11.74 -12.00
CA THR A 312 -12.91 -12.07 -12.57
C THR A 312 -13.87 -10.89 -12.48
N ALA A 313 -13.87 -10.16 -11.35
CA ALA A 313 -14.76 -9.03 -11.15
C ALA A 313 -14.52 -7.90 -12.14
N ILE A 314 -13.27 -7.51 -12.41
CA ILE A 314 -12.97 -6.44 -13.36
C ILE A 314 -13.35 -6.82 -14.79
N HIS A 315 -13.07 -8.05 -15.22
CA HIS A 315 -13.47 -8.54 -16.53
C HIS A 315 -14.99 -8.59 -16.69
N THR A 316 -15.71 -9.08 -15.68
CA THR A 316 -17.18 -9.11 -15.69
C THR A 316 -17.75 -7.69 -15.77
N TRP A 317 -17.22 -6.77 -14.94
CA TRP A 317 -17.67 -5.40 -14.91
C TRP A 317 -17.40 -4.66 -16.24
N PHE A 318 -16.23 -4.84 -16.83
CA PHE A 318 -15.92 -4.24 -18.12
C PHE A 318 -16.84 -4.76 -19.24
N ALA A 319 -17.16 -6.04 -19.25
CA ALA A 319 -18.13 -6.60 -20.19
C ALA A 319 -19.53 -5.98 -19.97
N ASP A 320 -19.97 -5.82 -18.72
CA ASP A 320 -21.28 -5.23 -18.36
C ASP A 320 -21.42 -3.77 -18.82
N ILE A 321 -20.32 -3.00 -18.81
CA ILE A 321 -20.32 -1.60 -19.25
C ILE A 321 -19.87 -1.40 -20.71
N GLY A 322 -19.67 -2.49 -21.46
CA GLY A 322 -19.38 -2.46 -22.90
C GLY A 322 -17.94 -2.08 -23.25
N VAL A 323 -16.96 -2.37 -22.39
CA VAL A 323 -15.53 -2.21 -22.72
C VAL A 323 -15.10 -3.40 -23.60
N GLU A 324 -14.73 -3.10 -24.84
CA GLU A 324 -14.23 -4.07 -25.83
C GLU A 324 -12.78 -3.75 -26.17
N MET A 325 -11.85 -4.68 -25.88
CA MET A 325 -10.43 -4.53 -26.15
C MET A 325 -9.86 -5.82 -26.75
N ASP A 326 -9.04 -5.69 -27.78
CA ASP A 326 -8.38 -6.82 -28.46
C ASP A 326 -7.13 -7.34 -27.73
N MET A 327 -7.02 -7.08 -26.43
CA MET A 327 -5.91 -7.54 -25.60
C MET A 327 -6.39 -7.95 -24.23
N LEU A 328 -5.59 -8.75 -23.51
CA LEU A 328 -5.88 -9.13 -22.14
C LEU A 328 -5.59 -7.96 -21.18
N TYR A 329 -6.47 -7.79 -20.20
CA TYR A 329 -6.25 -6.86 -19.08
C TYR A 329 -5.16 -7.41 -18.17
N GLN A 330 -4.04 -6.69 -18.08
CA GLN A 330 -2.93 -7.05 -17.19
C GLN A 330 -3.19 -6.54 -15.77
N SER A 331 -3.77 -7.38 -14.93
CA SER A 331 -4.03 -7.05 -13.52
C SER A 331 -2.75 -6.76 -12.73
N GLY A 332 -1.65 -7.42 -13.11
CA GLY A 332 -0.29 -7.19 -12.65
C GLY A 332 0.70 -7.66 -13.71
N ASP A 333 1.89 -7.08 -13.70
CA ASP A 333 2.96 -7.42 -14.63
C ASP A 333 4.30 -7.55 -13.89
N SER A 334 4.87 -8.76 -13.90
CA SER A 334 6.15 -9.06 -13.27
C SER A 334 7.32 -8.39 -13.97
N ASP A 335 7.26 -8.19 -15.30
CA ASP A 335 8.32 -7.54 -16.05
C ASP A 335 8.42 -6.06 -15.66
N VAL A 336 7.27 -5.40 -15.46
CA VAL A 336 7.23 -4.03 -14.89
C VAL A 336 7.90 -4.02 -13.53
N TYR A 337 7.55 -4.96 -12.64
CA TYR A 337 8.09 -5.03 -11.29
C TYR A 337 9.61 -5.22 -11.27
N PHE A 338 10.13 -6.19 -12.02
CA PHE A 338 11.57 -6.52 -12.03
C PHE A 338 12.42 -5.51 -12.80
N SER A 339 11.85 -4.80 -13.78
CA SER A 339 12.54 -3.77 -14.56
C SER A 339 12.42 -2.36 -13.97
N TRP A 340 11.70 -2.22 -12.82
CA TRP A 340 11.45 -0.92 -12.22
C TRP A 340 12.72 -0.26 -11.70
N LYS A 341 12.95 0.99 -12.08
CA LYS A 341 14.10 1.78 -11.63
C LYS A 341 13.81 2.42 -10.27
N HIS A 342 14.73 2.21 -9.33
CA HIS A 342 14.62 2.72 -7.95
C HIS A 342 15.76 3.69 -7.59
N PRO A 343 15.96 4.80 -8.34
CA PRO A 343 16.95 5.80 -7.96
C PRO A 343 16.52 6.47 -6.66
N THR A 344 17.49 6.84 -5.83
CA THR A 344 17.21 7.67 -4.66
C THR A 344 16.76 9.06 -5.10
N GLN A 345 15.89 9.70 -4.31
CA GLN A 345 15.35 11.03 -4.63
C GLN A 345 16.30 12.18 -4.24
N TRP A 346 17.52 11.88 -3.84
CA TRP A 346 18.52 12.87 -3.42
C TRP A 346 19.48 13.22 -4.56
N LYS A 347 19.59 14.52 -4.87
CA LYS A 347 20.39 15.03 -5.98
C LYS A 347 21.82 14.46 -5.99
N GLY A 348 22.17 13.79 -7.09
CA GLY A 348 23.52 13.31 -7.36
C GLY A 348 23.99 12.17 -6.47
N ASN A 349 23.10 11.50 -5.75
CA ASN A 349 23.43 10.39 -4.87
C ASN A 349 22.46 9.23 -5.10
N ASP A 350 22.93 8.17 -5.73
CA ASP A 350 22.20 6.94 -5.97
C ASP A 350 22.36 5.90 -4.84
N PHE A 351 23.00 6.31 -3.73
CA PHE A 351 23.16 5.48 -2.55
C PHE A 351 22.07 5.79 -1.52
N GLY A 352 21.46 4.76 -0.97
CA GLY A 352 20.43 4.86 0.05
C GLY A 352 19.10 4.24 -0.36
N TYR A 353 18.06 4.56 0.38
CA TYR A 353 16.71 4.07 0.16
C TYR A 353 15.87 5.11 -0.55
N VAL A 354 14.89 4.63 -1.36
CA VAL A 354 13.83 5.51 -1.88
C VAL A 354 12.98 5.98 -0.71
N ASN A 355 12.88 7.30 -0.55
CA ASN A 355 12.07 7.95 0.47
C ASN A 355 11.35 9.15 -0.14
N THR A 356 10.03 9.09 -0.22
CA THR A 356 9.19 10.14 -0.83
C THR A 356 8.41 10.96 0.19
N VAL A 357 8.49 10.62 1.46
CA VAL A 357 7.80 11.34 2.56
C VAL A 357 8.18 12.82 2.65
N PRO A 358 9.45 13.24 2.41
CA PRO A 358 9.80 14.67 2.38
C PRO A 358 8.99 15.51 1.38
N HIS A 359 8.44 14.90 0.32
CA HIS A 359 7.54 15.58 -0.62
C HIS A 359 6.21 15.93 0.02
N ILE A 360 5.70 15.13 0.96
CA ILE A 360 4.51 15.42 1.76
C ILE A 360 4.76 16.67 2.63
N ALA A 361 5.81 16.64 3.44
CA ALA A 361 6.19 17.77 4.28
C ALA A 361 6.43 19.06 3.46
N ARG A 362 6.99 18.92 2.26
CA ARG A 362 7.17 20.04 1.32
C ARG A 362 5.82 20.57 0.82
N ALA A 363 4.88 19.69 0.43
CA ALA A 363 3.54 20.09 -0.02
C ALA A 363 2.79 20.84 1.09
N GLN A 364 2.85 20.36 2.33
CA GLN A 364 2.26 21.03 3.49
C GLN A 364 2.84 22.43 3.76
N ARG A 365 4.13 22.66 3.47
CA ARG A 365 4.75 23.99 3.59
C ARG A 365 4.28 24.97 2.54
N TYR A 366 3.99 24.51 1.31
CA TYR A 366 3.57 25.37 0.23
C TYR A 366 2.07 25.60 0.17
N ASN A 367 1.29 24.59 0.56
CA ASN A 367 -0.14 24.63 0.56
C ASN A 367 -0.66 24.39 1.99
N LYS A 368 -1.16 25.46 2.63
CA LYS A 368 -1.67 25.41 4.02
C LYS A 368 -2.91 24.52 4.16
N ASP A 369 -3.65 24.32 3.06
CA ASP A 369 -4.87 23.55 3.04
C ASP A 369 -4.65 22.08 2.60
N PHE A 370 -3.39 21.73 2.24
CA PHE A 370 -3.02 20.37 1.86
C PHE A 370 -3.05 19.45 3.09
N LYS A 371 -3.89 18.44 3.03
CA LYS A 371 -4.09 17.44 4.08
C LYS A 371 -3.78 16.03 3.58
N VAL A 372 -3.49 15.13 4.52
CA VAL A 372 -3.11 13.76 4.23
C VAL A 372 -4.00 12.79 5.01
N TYR A 373 -4.45 11.74 4.35
CA TYR A 373 -5.09 10.59 4.98
C TYR A 373 -4.20 9.37 4.81
N VAL A 374 -3.89 8.68 5.90
CA VAL A 374 -3.13 7.43 5.91
C VAL A 374 -3.99 6.34 6.52
N SER A 375 -4.17 5.26 5.81
CA SER A 375 -4.84 4.05 6.32
C SER A 375 -3.95 2.84 6.16
N CYS A 376 -3.95 1.95 7.15
CA CYS A 376 -3.15 0.74 7.15
C CYS A 376 -3.80 -0.37 7.97
N GLY A 377 -3.43 -1.62 7.71
CA GLY A 377 -3.91 -2.79 8.41
C GLY A 377 -2.91 -3.32 9.43
N LEU A 378 -3.40 -3.74 10.61
CA LEU A 378 -2.56 -4.31 11.69
C LEU A 378 -1.89 -5.63 11.26
N TYR A 379 -2.53 -6.37 10.36
CA TYR A 379 -2.09 -7.68 9.87
C TYR A 379 -1.35 -7.60 8.52
N ASP A 380 -0.96 -6.39 8.11
CA ASP A 380 -0.16 -6.16 6.91
C ASP A 380 1.32 -6.44 7.20
N LEU A 381 1.90 -7.42 6.51
CA LEU A 381 3.33 -7.75 6.56
C LEU A 381 4.07 -7.34 5.27
N ALA A 382 3.43 -6.52 4.43
CA ALA A 382 4.06 -5.87 3.28
C ALA A 382 4.46 -4.43 3.60
N THR A 383 3.54 -3.67 4.20
CA THR A 383 3.72 -2.25 4.58
C THR A 383 3.04 -1.98 5.93
N PRO A 384 3.62 -2.45 7.04
CA PRO A 384 3.00 -2.38 8.36
C PRO A 384 2.64 -0.96 8.81
N CYS A 385 1.57 -0.83 9.58
CA CYS A 385 1.11 0.46 10.14
C CYS A 385 2.20 1.21 10.88
N PHE A 386 2.95 0.53 11.73
CA PHE A 386 3.97 1.19 12.54
C PHE A 386 5.17 1.68 11.71
N THR A 387 5.45 1.06 10.56
CA THR A 387 6.42 1.63 9.61
C THR A 387 5.91 2.92 9.00
N ALA A 388 4.60 2.95 8.65
CA ALA A 388 3.97 4.16 8.09
C ALA A 388 3.93 5.31 9.11
N GLU A 389 3.64 5.02 10.35
CA GLU A 389 3.69 5.99 11.44
C GLU A 389 5.12 6.56 11.61
N ASN A 390 6.13 5.71 11.73
CA ASN A 390 7.51 6.14 11.94
C ASN A 390 8.04 7.01 10.81
N PHE A 391 7.86 6.62 9.54
CA PHE A 391 8.41 7.43 8.46
C PHE A 391 7.72 8.81 8.33
N MET A 392 6.47 8.97 8.77
CA MET A 392 5.84 10.28 8.83
C MET A 392 6.51 11.18 9.87
N TYR A 393 6.73 10.68 11.07
CA TYR A 393 7.40 11.43 12.14
C TYR A 393 8.85 11.78 11.80
N ASP A 394 9.61 10.84 11.22
CA ASP A 394 11.02 11.01 10.89
C ASP A 394 11.28 12.04 9.78
N ASN A 395 10.28 12.34 8.96
CA ASN A 395 10.42 13.22 7.79
C ASN A 395 9.76 14.59 7.96
N SER A 396 9.52 15.03 9.19
CA SER A 396 8.99 16.36 9.50
C SER A 396 7.63 16.65 8.84
N VAL A 397 6.79 15.64 8.70
CA VAL A 397 5.40 15.81 8.29
C VAL A 397 4.64 16.51 9.41
N ASP A 398 3.83 17.50 9.06
CA ASP A 398 2.92 18.17 9.98
C ASP A 398 1.75 17.23 10.29
N MET A 399 1.84 16.55 11.44
CA MET A 399 0.88 15.53 11.84
C MET A 399 -0.48 16.11 12.23
N ASP A 400 -0.61 17.40 12.52
CA ASP A 400 -1.89 18.07 12.78
C ASP A 400 -2.78 18.09 11.51
N ARG A 401 -2.18 17.90 10.35
CA ARG A 401 -2.85 17.80 9.03
C ARG A 401 -2.86 16.38 8.46
N VAL A 402 -2.62 15.38 9.30
CA VAL A 402 -2.68 13.97 8.94
C VAL A 402 -3.79 13.27 9.71
N VAL A 403 -4.71 12.66 9.00
CA VAL A 403 -5.62 11.66 9.57
C VAL A 403 -4.96 10.31 9.41
N PHE A 404 -4.63 9.65 10.52
CA PHE A 404 -3.98 8.35 10.54
C PHE A 404 -4.93 7.29 11.12
N SER A 405 -5.26 6.27 10.33
CA SER A 405 -6.26 5.26 10.69
C SER A 405 -5.69 3.84 10.59
N GLU A 406 -5.70 3.13 11.71
CA GLU A 406 -5.32 1.73 11.82
C GLU A 406 -6.58 0.84 11.78
N PHE A 407 -6.51 -0.28 11.04
CA PHE A 407 -7.63 -1.21 10.84
C PHE A 407 -7.26 -2.63 11.24
N GLU A 408 -8.17 -3.35 11.88
CA GLU A 408 -8.03 -4.78 12.19
C GLU A 408 -8.16 -5.65 10.93
N ALA A 409 -7.28 -5.42 9.97
CA ALA A 409 -7.28 -6.04 8.65
C ALA A 409 -5.85 -6.10 8.08
N GLY A 410 -5.67 -6.66 6.89
CA GLY A 410 -4.40 -6.68 6.17
C GLY A 410 -4.18 -5.46 5.27
N HIS A 411 -3.31 -5.62 4.28
CA HIS A 411 -2.90 -4.62 3.29
C HIS A 411 -4.10 -4.00 2.54
N MET A 412 -4.99 -4.85 2.08
CA MET A 412 -6.27 -4.48 1.47
C MET A 412 -7.33 -4.48 2.58
N MET A 413 -7.30 -3.46 3.48
CA MET A 413 -8.18 -3.43 4.65
C MET A 413 -9.67 -3.53 4.28
N TYR A 414 -10.02 -3.18 3.09
CA TYR A 414 -11.38 -3.25 2.56
C TYR A 414 -11.87 -4.69 2.26
N ASN A 415 -11.01 -5.71 2.34
CA ASN A 415 -11.42 -7.13 2.34
C ASN A 415 -12.10 -7.55 3.65
N HIS A 416 -11.95 -6.76 4.71
CA HIS A 416 -12.64 -6.96 5.98
C HIS A 416 -13.85 -6.03 6.08
N GLN A 417 -15.07 -6.58 6.12
CA GLN A 417 -16.30 -5.77 6.00
C GLN A 417 -16.41 -4.61 7.00
N PRO A 418 -16.10 -4.76 8.32
CA PRO A 418 -16.12 -3.64 9.24
C PRO A 418 -15.11 -2.55 8.87
N SER A 419 -13.93 -2.93 8.38
CA SER A 419 -12.90 -1.99 7.92
C SER A 419 -13.30 -1.32 6.62
N PHE A 420 -13.96 -2.02 5.69
CA PHE A 420 -14.51 -1.46 4.47
C PHE A 420 -15.51 -0.33 4.76
N ASP A 421 -16.46 -0.59 5.65
CA ASP A 421 -17.50 0.40 5.99
C ASP A 421 -16.89 1.66 6.64
N ARG A 422 -15.97 1.46 7.58
CA ARG A 422 -15.26 2.54 8.27
C ARG A 422 -14.35 3.33 7.31
N PHE A 423 -13.59 2.66 6.46
CA PHE A 423 -12.68 3.28 5.50
C PHE A 423 -13.44 4.21 4.55
N LEU A 424 -14.53 3.74 3.94
CA LEU A 424 -15.32 4.55 3.02
C LEU A 424 -15.99 5.75 3.71
N LYS A 425 -16.43 5.60 4.96
CA LYS A 425 -16.91 6.71 5.76
C LYS A 425 -15.82 7.77 5.96
N GLU A 426 -14.63 7.35 6.39
CA GLU A 426 -13.50 8.25 6.62
C GLU A 426 -13.01 8.95 5.34
N VAL A 427 -12.96 8.24 4.20
CA VAL A 427 -12.63 8.83 2.89
C VAL A 427 -13.64 9.93 2.51
N ARG A 428 -14.93 9.68 2.69
CA ARG A 428 -15.97 10.67 2.40
C ARG A 428 -15.87 11.89 3.32
N GLU A 429 -15.67 11.67 4.62
CA GLU A 429 -15.46 12.74 5.60
C GLU A 429 -14.21 13.56 5.28
N PHE A 430 -13.12 12.90 4.86
CA PHE A 430 -11.89 13.57 4.47
C PHE A 430 -12.06 14.49 3.24
N ILE A 431 -12.89 14.10 2.28
CA ILE A 431 -13.18 14.90 1.09
C ILE A 431 -14.08 16.08 1.41
N LEU A 432 -15.05 15.90 2.29
CA LEU A 432 -16.06 16.92 2.63
C LEU A 432 -15.59 17.99 3.61
N ASN A 433 -14.59 17.66 4.45
CA ASN A 433 -14.06 18.59 5.46
C ASN A 433 -12.92 19.45 4.87
N ASP A 434 -13.22 20.21 3.81
CA ASP A 434 -12.32 21.22 3.26
C ASP A 434 -12.38 22.55 4.02
#